data_5f31349bacf6a3cd5054053bce5f9183
#
_entry.id   5f31349bacf6a3cd5054053bce5f9183
#
_cell.length_a   1.000
_cell.length_b   1.000
_cell.length_c   1.000
_cell.angle_alpha   90.00
_cell.angle_beta   90.00
_cell.angle_gamma   90.00
#
_symmetry.space_group_name_H-M   'P 1'
#
loop_
_entity.id
_entity.type
_entity.pdbx_description
1 polymer ?
#
loop_
_entity_poly.entity_id
_entity_poly.type
_entity_poly.pdbx_seq_one_letter_code
_entity_poly.pdbx_strand_id
1 'polypeptide(L)'
;MLRTVETVFALMSADPTHLVLSGDVFGPELPAGRVAVRDLRSLLLAPQVSLATRDAVWRELIVRARRDRASQDRAGWRVAAVWLAAPGLRRWTYALAQGFRGDVEDLESQIVEGFLRELDRVDVTDTSLAYRLVRAGHKAGTRLVYAEAAFDGARWAAYRSQTPPEPWGHPDLVLLDAVAADVITLDEAKLIATTRLDGVPIDRVALLAGERTNTVVVRRHRAEHRLAEAIADGWVSNKILTAVLVANGAGV
;
A
#
# COMPACT_ATOMS: atom_id res chain seq x y z
N MET A 1 5.61 11.73 -10.55
CA MET A 1 6.53 10.65 -11.03
C MET A 1 6.00 9.96 -12.30
N LEU A 2 4.85 9.31 -12.34
CA LEU A 2 4.35 8.56 -13.52
C LEU A 2 4.11 9.43 -14.76
N ARG A 3 3.69 10.68 -14.60
CA ARG A 3 3.61 11.65 -15.72
C ARG A 3 4.98 11.93 -16.34
N THR A 4 5.99 12.09 -15.52
CA THR A 4 7.38 12.28 -15.99
C THR A 4 7.86 11.09 -16.79
N VAL A 5 7.58 9.86 -16.34
CA VAL A 5 7.90 8.64 -17.09
C VAL A 5 7.23 8.62 -18.45
N GLU A 6 5.97 9.03 -18.56
CA GLU A 6 5.26 9.10 -19.84
C GLU A 6 5.87 10.14 -20.78
N THR A 7 6.22 11.32 -20.26
CA THR A 7 6.89 12.36 -21.05
C THR A 7 8.25 11.89 -21.55
N VAL A 8 9.07 11.32 -20.67
CA VAL A 8 10.38 10.78 -21.04
C VAL A 8 10.25 9.65 -22.06
N PHE A 9 9.30 8.73 -21.85
CA PHE A 9 9.05 7.65 -22.80
C PHE A 9 8.59 8.18 -24.16
N ALA A 10 7.71 9.18 -24.19
CA ALA A 10 7.26 9.81 -25.46
C ALA A 10 8.44 10.42 -26.23
N LEU A 11 9.35 11.12 -25.54
CA LEU A 11 10.55 11.68 -26.16
C LEU A 11 11.47 10.59 -26.71
N MET A 12 11.70 9.50 -25.95
CA MET A 12 12.55 8.38 -26.37
C MET A 12 11.92 7.59 -27.51
N SER A 13 10.59 7.53 -27.58
CA SER A 13 9.85 6.80 -28.62
C SER A 13 9.66 7.61 -29.91
N ALA A 14 10.09 8.87 -29.93
CA ALA A 14 10.05 9.72 -31.12
C ALA A 14 10.98 9.17 -32.23
N ASP A 15 12.09 8.53 -31.83
CA ASP A 15 12.95 7.77 -32.76
C ASP A 15 12.40 6.35 -32.94
N PRO A 16 11.92 5.98 -34.15
CA PRO A 16 11.35 4.66 -34.43
C PRO A 16 12.37 3.51 -34.34
N THR A 17 13.65 3.80 -34.23
CA THR A 17 14.73 2.79 -34.11
C THR A 17 15.00 2.46 -32.66
N HIS A 18 14.60 3.28 -31.71
CA HIS A 18 14.75 3.08 -30.28
C HIS A 18 13.65 2.19 -29.70
N LEU A 19 13.99 1.35 -28.74
CA LEU A 19 13.08 0.51 -27.98
C LEU A 19 12.18 -0.38 -28.87
N VAL A 20 12.82 -1.24 -29.64
CA VAL A 20 12.17 -2.20 -30.54
C VAL A 20 12.45 -3.63 -30.10
N LEU A 21 11.44 -4.47 -30.13
CA LEU A 21 11.54 -5.92 -29.94
C LEU A 21 11.33 -6.66 -31.27
N SER A 22 11.86 -7.87 -31.42
CA SER A 22 11.52 -8.76 -32.53
C SER A 22 10.29 -9.57 -32.16
N GLY A 23 9.18 -9.33 -32.88
CA GLY A 23 7.93 -10.05 -32.65
C GLY A 23 8.04 -11.54 -32.95
N ASP A 24 8.93 -11.92 -33.88
CA ASP A 24 9.14 -13.31 -34.28
C ASP A 24 9.56 -14.23 -33.12
N VAL A 25 10.20 -13.66 -32.08
CA VAL A 25 10.63 -14.40 -30.88
C VAL A 25 9.48 -14.82 -29.99
N PHE A 26 8.32 -14.13 -30.10
CA PHE A 26 7.18 -14.32 -29.20
C PHE A 26 6.07 -15.19 -29.78
N GLY A 27 6.27 -15.74 -30.99
CA GLY A 27 5.32 -16.61 -31.65
C GLY A 27 4.24 -15.85 -32.45
N PRO A 28 3.23 -16.56 -32.97
CA PRO A 28 2.28 -16.03 -33.95
C PRO A 28 1.23 -15.07 -33.36
N GLU A 29 1.17 -14.94 -32.04
CA GLU A 29 0.20 -14.04 -31.36
C GLU A 29 0.59 -12.56 -31.46
N LEU A 30 1.85 -12.25 -31.80
CA LEU A 30 2.33 -10.91 -32.03
C LEU A 30 2.75 -10.71 -33.50
N PRO A 31 2.72 -9.47 -34.00
CA PRO A 31 3.15 -9.16 -35.37
C PRO A 31 4.60 -9.61 -35.59
N ALA A 32 4.85 -10.22 -36.73
CA ALA A 32 6.21 -10.57 -37.16
C ALA A 32 7.07 -9.32 -37.39
N GLY A 33 8.39 -9.47 -37.24
CA GLY A 33 9.36 -8.40 -37.46
C GLY A 33 9.51 -7.45 -36.27
N ARG A 34 9.79 -6.18 -36.55
CA ARG A 34 10.11 -5.15 -35.55
C ARG A 34 8.83 -4.58 -34.91
N VAL A 35 8.67 -4.76 -33.62
CA VAL A 35 7.54 -4.23 -32.82
C VAL A 35 8.08 -3.14 -31.90
N ALA A 36 7.59 -1.90 -32.07
CA ALA A 36 7.96 -0.81 -31.19
C ALA A 36 7.29 -0.99 -29.81
N VAL A 37 8.01 -0.68 -28.74
CA VAL A 37 7.50 -0.84 -27.36
C VAL A 37 6.23 0.00 -27.13
N ARG A 38 6.09 1.16 -27.80
CA ARG A 38 4.88 1.98 -27.74
C ARG A 38 3.59 1.24 -28.17
N ASP A 39 3.74 0.27 -29.07
CA ASP A 39 2.61 -0.51 -29.61
C ASP A 39 2.29 -1.73 -28.74
N LEU A 40 3.28 -2.17 -27.91
CA LEU A 40 3.11 -3.34 -27.05
C LEU A 40 1.96 -3.23 -26.07
N ARG A 41 1.65 -2.02 -25.57
CA ARG A 41 0.56 -1.85 -24.60
C ARG A 41 -0.78 -2.31 -25.18
N SER A 42 -1.11 -1.91 -26.39
CA SER A 42 -2.34 -2.32 -27.07
C SER A 42 -2.31 -3.79 -27.44
N LEU A 43 -1.18 -4.27 -27.94
CA LEU A 43 -1.01 -5.68 -28.31
C LEU A 43 -1.15 -6.62 -27.11
N LEU A 44 -0.50 -6.32 -25.99
CA LEU A 44 -0.56 -7.18 -24.79
C LEU A 44 -1.91 -7.14 -24.06
N LEU A 45 -2.73 -6.12 -24.29
CA LEU A 45 -4.10 -6.06 -23.76
C LEU A 45 -5.10 -6.79 -24.64
N ALA A 46 -4.74 -7.17 -25.85
CA ALA A 46 -5.63 -7.88 -26.76
C ALA A 46 -6.00 -9.25 -26.21
N PRO A 47 -7.28 -9.66 -26.27
CA PRO A 47 -7.78 -10.88 -25.64
C PRO A 47 -7.18 -12.16 -26.23
N GLN A 48 -6.74 -12.13 -27.49
CA GLN A 48 -6.09 -13.24 -28.20
C GLN A 48 -4.66 -13.53 -27.74
N VAL A 49 -4.01 -12.60 -27.01
CA VAL A 49 -2.64 -12.79 -26.54
C VAL A 49 -2.65 -13.59 -25.24
N SER A 50 -2.02 -14.75 -25.26
CA SER A 50 -1.91 -15.64 -24.12
C SER A 50 -1.05 -15.07 -22.98
N LEU A 51 -1.24 -15.61 -21.77
CA LEU A 51 -0.39 -15.26 -20.63
C LEU A 51 1.08 -15.62 -20.89
N ALA A 52 1.32 -16.74 -21.56
CA ALA A 52 2.66 -17.20 -21.91
C ALA A 52 3.40 -16.19 -22.82
N THR A 53 2.71 -15.67 -23.83
CA THR A 53 3.26 -14.63 -24.72
C THR A 53 3.50 -13.32 -23.98
N ARG A 54 2.57 -12.91 -23.10
CA ARG A 54 2.77 -11.75 -22.23
C ARG A 54 4.01 -11.90 -21.36
N ASP A 55 4.18 -13.05 -20.73
CA ASP A 55 5.35 -13.34 -19.91
C ASP A 55 6.63 -13.39 -20.72
N ALA A 56 6.60 -13.90 -21.96
CA ALA A 56 7.77 -13.90 -22.85
C ALA A 56 8.22 -12.46 -23.19
N VAL A 57 7.27 -11.56 -23.48
CA VAL A 57 7.57 -10.14 -23.72
C VAL A 57 8.14 -9.48 -22.44
N TRP A 58 7.54 -9.71 -21.29
CA TRP A 58 8.03 -9.16 -20.02
C TRP A 58 9.41 -9.69 -19.67
N ARG A 59 9.69 -10.96 -19.93
CA ARG A 59 11.01 -11.58 -19.75
C ARG A 59 12.07 -10.84 -20.54
N GLU A 60 11.82 -10.61 -21.83
CA GLU A 60 12.74 -9.87 -22.69
C GLU A 60 12.96 -8.42 -22.22
N LEU A 61 11.87 -7.72 -21.82
CA LEU A 61 11.97 -6.38 -21.26
C LEU A 61 12.83 -6.35 -19.98
N ILE A 62 12.63 -7.31 -19.08
CA ILE A 62 13.39 -7.42 -17.82
C ILE A 62 14.87 -7.68 -18.13
N VAL A 63 15.16 -8.62 -19.04
CA VAL A 63 16.55 -8.93 -19.44
C VAL A 63 17.24 -7.69 -20.00
N ARG A 64 16.58 -6.92 -20.87
CA ARG A 64 17.15 -5.69 -21.45
C ARG A 64 17.31 -4.59 -20.39
N ALA A 65 16.33 -4.43 -19.51
CA ALA A 65 16.38 -3.45 -18.42
C ALA A 65 17.46 -3.76 -17.37
N ARG A 66 17.94 -5.01 -17.28
CA ARG A 66 19.03 -5.45 -16.38
C ARG A 66 20.41 -5.39 -17.00
N ARG A 67 20.51 -5.24 -18.33
CA ARG A 67 21.80 -5.16 -19.01
C ARG A 67 22.68 -4.07 -18.45
N ASP A 68 23.95 -4.12 -18.75
CA ASP A 68 25.04 -3.41 -18.12
C ASP A 68 24.74 -1.94 -17.77
N ARG A 69 25.12 -1.52 -16.58
CA ARG A 69 24.84 -0.17 -16.03
C ARG A 69 25.41 0.97 -16.87
N ALA A 70 26.42 0.70 -17.68
CA ALA A 70 27.09 1.69 -18.54
C ALA A 70 26.33 1.99 -19.84
N SER A 71 25.31 1.19 -20.21
CA SER A 71 24.58 1.37 -21.45
C SER A 71 23.44 2.38 -21.28
N GLN A 72 23.39 3.43 -22.12
CA GLN A 72 22.26 4.34 -22.21
C GLN A 72 20.93 3.61 -22.52
N ASP A 73 21.02 2.50 -23.26
CA ASP A 73 19.88 1.65 -23.58
C ASP A 73 19.17 1.08 -22.35
N ARG A 74 19.92 0.78 -21.27
CA ARG A 74 19.34 0.27 -20.03
C ARG A 74 18.32 1.23 -19.42
N ALA A 75 18.65 2.51 -19.35
CA ALA A 75 17.74 3.54 -18.80
C ALA A 75 16.45 3.58 -19.61
N GLY A 76 16.56 3.51 -20.94
CA GLY A 76 15.42 3.44 -21.85
C GLY A 76 14.51 2.24 -21.62
N TRP A 77 15.09 1.06 -21.46
CA TRP A 77 14.30 -0.16 -21.18
C TRP A 77 13.62 -0.15 -19.81
N ARG A 78 14.25 0.46 -18.80
CA ARG A 78 13.62 0.65 -17.47
C ARG A 78 12.43 1.62 -17.55
N VAL A 79 12.59 2.75 -18.24
CA VAL A 79 11.50 3.70 -18.51
C VAL A 79 10.37 3.01 -19.27
N ALA A 80 10.70 2.23 -20.31
CA ALA A 80 9.74 1.47 -21.10
C ALA A 80 8.94 0.46 -20.25
N ALA A 81 9.62 -0.27 -19.35
CA ALA A 81 8.97 -1.22 -18.45
C ALA A 81 7.98 -0.51 -17.49
N VAL A 82 8.39 0.61 -16.87
CA VAL A 82 7.50 1.41 -16.00
C VAL A 82 6.34 1.99 -16.81
N TRP A 83 6.60 2.51 -18.02
CA TRP A 83 5.56 3.04 -18.90
C TRP A 83 4.53 1.96 -19.28
N LEU A 84 4.97 0.77 -19.61
CA LEU A 84 4.09 -0.35 -19.96
C LEU A 84 3.22 -0.76 -18.76
N ALA A 85 3.79 -0.74 -17.55
CA ALA A 85 3.08 -1.05 -16.30
C ALA A 85 2.25 0.11 -15.73
N ALA A 86 2.38 1.33 -16.26
CA ALA A 86 1.80 2.55 -15.69
C ALA A 86 0.30 2.47 -15.40
N PRO A 87 -0.57 1.84 -16.23
CA PRO A 87 -1.99 1.71 -15.91
C PRO A 87 -2.23 0.94 -14.59
N GLY A 88 -1.48 -0.14 -14.37
CA GLY A 88 -1.55 -0.94 -13.14
C GLY A 88 -1.01 -0.17 -11.93
N LEU A 89 0.11 0.53 -12.09
CA LEU A 89 0.72 1.34 -11.04
C LEU A 89 -0.20 2.50 -10.62
N ARG A 90 -0.80 3.22 -11.58
CA ARG A 90 -1.77 4.30 -11.31
C ARG A 90 -2.99 3.83 -10.56
N ARG A 91 -3.53 2.67 -10.94
CA ARG A 91 -4.67 2.08 -10.22
C ARG A 91 -4.35 1.91 -8.74
N TRP A 92 -3.17 1.41 -8.41
CA TRP A 92 -2.75 1.24 -7.03
C TRP A 92 -2.41 2.55 -6.34
N THR A 93 -1.78 3.51 -7.03
CA THR A 93 -1.58 4.85 -6.48
C THR A 93 -2.91 5.48 -6.10
N TYR A 94 -3.89 5.44 -7.00
CA TYR A 94 -5.22 5.99 -6.72
C TYR A 94 -5.88 5.30 -5.53
N ALA A 95 -5.85 3.96 -5.47
CA ALA A 95 -6.44 3.20 -4.38
C ALA A 95 -5.77 3.50 -3.02
N LEU A 96 -4.44 3.63 -2.99
CA LEU A 96 -3.69 3.90 -1.76
C LEU A 96 -3.76 5.38 -1.35
N ALA A 97 -3.95 6.30 -2.30
CA ALA A 97 -4.11 7.73 -2.01
C ALA A 97 -5.43 8.03 -1.28
N GLN A 98 -6.41 7.12 -1.33
CA GLN A 98 -7.65 7.27 -0.57
C GLN A 98 -7.33 7.17 0.93
N GLY A 99 -7.41 8.32 1.63
CA GLY A 99 -7.08 8.41 3.05
C GLY A 99 -5.59 8.56 3.40
N PHE A 100 -4.71 8.59 2.40
CA PHE A 100 -3.30 8.91 2.61
C PHE A 100 -3.12 10.42 2.86
N ARG A 101 -2.43 10.78 3.95
CA ARG A 101 -2.23 12.18 4.35
C ARG A 101 -0.90 12.77 3.90
N GLY A 102 0.02 11.93 3.41
CA GLY A 102 1.31 12.35 2.88
C GLY A 102 1.20 12.87 1.45
N ASP A 103 2.36 13.16 0.85
CA ASP A 103 2.44 13.60 -0.53
C ASP A 103 2.19 12.42 -1.50
N VAL A 104 1.23 12.59 -2.39
CA VAL A 104 0.89 11.58 -3.42
C VAL A 104 2.06 11.38 -4.40
N GLU A 105 2.92 12.38 -4.61
CA GLU A 105 4.12 12.24 -5.44
C GLU A 105 5.14 11.31 -4.79
N ASP A 106 5.29 11.38 -3.47
CA ASP A 106 6.12 10.45 -2.70
C ASP A 106 5.57 9.02 -2.77
N LEU A 107 4.24 8.88 -2.65
CA LEU A 107 3.57 7.60 -2.83
C LEU A 107 3.81 7.02 -4.23
N GLU A 108 3.66 7.82 -5.28
CA GLU A 108 3.98 7.39 -6.65
C GLU A 108 5.44 6.97 -6.78
N SER A 109 6.35 7.72 -6.17
CA SER A 109 7.80 7.45 -6.21
C SER A 109 8.12 6.13 -5.53
N GLN A 110 7.54 5.86 -4.36
CA GLN A 110 7.71 4.59 -3.64
C GLN A 110 7.14 3.39 -4.41
N ILE A 111 5.99 3.57 -5.07
CA ILE A 111 5.39 2.53 -5.91
C ILE A 111 6.31 2.22 -7.10
N VAL A 112 6.82 3.24 -7.80
CA VAL A 112 7.75 3.07 -8.93
C VAL A 112 9.07 2.46 -8.46
N GLU A 113 9.61 2.90 -7.32
CA GLU A 113 10.83 2.32 -6.76
C GLU A 113 10.64 0.84 -6.40
N GLY A 114 9.53 0.48 -5.77
CA GLY A 114 9.20 -0.91 -5.45
C GLY A 114 9.11 -1.79 -6.71
N PHE A 115 8.50 -1.28 -7.77
CA PHE A 115 8.46 -1.93 -9.09
C PHE A 115 9.87 -2.12 -9.66
N LEU A 116 10.70 -1.09 -9.67
CA LEU A 116 12.06 -1.13 -10.23
C LEU A 116 12.98 -2.04 -9.42
N ARG A 117 12.84 -2.08 -8.11
CA ARG A 117 13.59 -2.99 -7.24
C ARG A 117 13.25 -4.45 -7.53
N GLU A 118 11.98 -4.75 -7.75
CA GLU A 118 11.54 -6.09 -8.14
C GLU A 118 11.98 -6.43 -9.57
N LEU A 119 11.95 -5.47 -10.50
CA LEU A 119 12.44 -5.64 -11.85
C LEU A 119 13.92 -6.08 -11.86
N ASP A 120 14.73 -5.64 -10.89
CA ASP A 120 16.12 -6.04 -10.76
C ASP A 120 16.30 -7.46 -10.14
N ARG A 121 15.26 -8.02 -9.46
CA ARG A 121 15.36 -9.23 -8.63
C ARG A 121 14.52 -10.41 -9.10
N VAL A 122 13.37 -10.14 -9.74
CA VAL A 122 12.40 -11.19 -10.11
C VAL A 122 13.07 -12.28 -10.94
N ASP A 123 12.75 -13.55 -10.66
CA ASP A 123 13.20 -14.64 -11.50
C ASP A 123 12.45 -14.58 -12.84
N VAL A 124 13.22 -14.49 -13.93
CA VAL A 124 12.66 -14.39 -15.29
C VAL A 124 12.02 -15.71 -15.75
N THR A 125 12.24 -16.81 -15.04
CA THR A 125 11.58 -18.11 -15.29
C THR A 125 10.18 -18.18 -14.68
N ASP A 126 9.86 -17.27 -13.76
CA ASP A 126 8.54 -17.17 -13.15
C ASP A 126 7.44 -16.86 -14.17
N THR A 127 6.20 -17.09 -13.74
CA THR A 127 4.98 -16.74 -14.48
C THR A 127 4.34 -15.47 -13.92
N SER A 128 3.47 -14.84 -14.72
CA SER A 128 2.76 -13.61 -14.33
C SER A 128 3.71 -12.47 -13.94
N LEU A 129 4.79 -12.31 -14.69
CA LEU A 129 5.87 -11.35 -14.42
C LEU A 129 5.35 -9.92 -14.24
N ALA A 130 4.48 -9.45 -15.14
CA ALA A 130 3.86 -8.12 -15.04
C ALA A 130 3.15 -7.92 -13.70
N TYR A 131 2.36 -8.91 -13.28
CA TYR A 131 1.62 -8.86 -12.01
C TYR A 131 2.56 -8.82 -10.81
N ARG A 132 3.63 -9.63 -10.80
CA ARG A 132 4.63 -9.63 -9.72
C ARG A 132 5.29 -8.27 -9.56
N LEU A 133 5.71 -7.66 -10.66
CA LEU A 133 6.33 -6.33 -10.66
C LEU A 133 5.37 -5.25 -10.13
N VAL A 134 4.14 -5.22 -10.65
CA VAL A 134 3.11 -4.25 -10.22
C VAL A 134 2.74 -4.46 -8.74
N ARG A 135 2.64 -5.72 -8.31
CA ARG A 135 2.36 -6.07 -6.91
C ARG A 135 3.48 -5.63 -5.97
N ALA A 136 4.75 -5.71 -6.40
CA ALA A 136 5.87 -5.22 -5.60
C ALA A 136 5.81 -3.70 -5.41
N GLY A 137 5.43 -2.97 -6.47
CA GLY A 137 5.14 -1.54 -6.36
C GLY A 137 4.01 -1.24 -5.37
N HIS A 138 2.88 -1.93 -5.50
CA HIS A 138 1.77 -1.82 -4.54
C HIS A 138 2.23 -2.07 -3.10
N LYS A 139 2.98 -3.15 -2.87
CA LYS A 139 3.50 -3.48 -1.53
C LYS A 139 4.42 -2.38 -0.97
N ALA A 140 5.22 -1.73 -1.81
CA ALA A 140 6.07 -0.61 -1.39
C ALA A 140 5.24 0.62 -1.00
N GLY A 141 4.23 0.98 -1.81
CA GLY A 141 3.29 2.05 -1.49
C GLY A 141 2.50 1.79 -0.21
N THR A 142 2.02 0.56 -0.03
CA THR A 142 1.30 0.14 1.18
C THR A 142 2.17 0.33 2.44
N ARG A 143 3.46 0.00 2.36
CA ARG A 143 4.39 0.21 3.49
C ARG A 143 4.53 1.69 3.84
N LEU A 144 4.60 2.58 2.84
CA LEU A 144 4.66 4.02 3.08
C LEU A 144 3.39 4.50 3.77
N VAL A 145 2.20 4.12 3.28
CA VAL A 145 0.92 4.50 3.89
C VAL A 145 0.84 4.07 5.36
N TYR A 146 1.28 2.84 5.67
CA TYR A 146 1.31 2.37 7.07
C TYR A 146 2.38 3.06 7.91
N ALA A 147 3.55 3.39 7.34
CA ALA A 147 4.59 4.12 8.05
C ALA A 147 4.13 5.55 8.41
N GLU A 148 3.48 6.25 7.49
CA GLU A 148 2.89 7.56 7.74
C GLU A 148 1.78 7.50 8.79
N ALA A 149 0.89 6.53 8.70
CA ALA A 149 -0.17 6.35 9.71
C ALA A 149 0.41 6.05 11.11
N ALA A 150 1.48 5.25 11.18
CA ALA A 150 2.18 4.98 12.43
C ALA A 150 2.91 6.22 12.96
N PHE A 151 3.53 7.01 12.07
CA PHE A 151 4.18 8.27 12.42
C PHE A 151 3.18 9.32 12.93
N ASP A 152 2.04 9.46 12.27
CA ASP A 152 0.94 10.30 12.74
C ASP A 152 0.44 9.83 14.12
N GLY A 153 0.26 8.53 14.30
CA GLY A 153 -0.11 7.96 15.59
C GLY A 153 0.91 8.26 16.70
N ALA A 154 2.21 8.10 16.40
CA ALA A 154 3.29 8.43 17.34
C ALA A 154 3.40 9.93 17.62
N ARG A 155 3.21 10.78 16.60
CA ARG A 155 3.17 12.22 16.73
C ARG A 155 1.99 12.70 17.58
N TRP A 156 0.83 12.11 17.40
CA TRP A 156 -0.34 12.35 18.26
C TRP A 156 -0.12 11.83 19.68
N ALA A 157 0.54 10.70 19.85
CA ALA A 157 0.92 10.17 21.17
C ALA A 157 1.94 11.09 21.86
N ALA A 158 2.96 11.58 21.13
CA ALA A 158 3.94 12.53 21.66
C ALA A 158 3.33 13.90 21.99
N TYR A 159 2.40 14.39 21.18
CA TYR A 159 1.64 15.62 21.48
C TYR A 159 0.71 15.46 22.70
N ARG A 160 0.16 14.25 22.94
CA ARG A 160 -0.59 13.88 24.13
C ARG A 160 0.30 13.57 25.34
N SER A 161 1.57 13.25 25.13
CA SER A 161 2.53 12.93 26.20
C SER A 161 3.07 14.16 26.95
N GLN A 162 2.70 15.38 26.53
CA GLN A 162 2.70 16.50 27.45
C GLN A 162 1.63 16.17 28.49
N THR A 163 2.07 15.93 29.73
CA THR A 163 1.24 15.57 30.88
C THR A 163 -0.12 16.26 30.77
N PRO A 164 -1.24 15.53 30.58
CA PRO A 164 -2.54 16.18 30.57
C PRO A 164 -2.69 16.92 31.91
N PRO A 165 -3.15 18.15 31.90
CA PRO A 165 -3.30 18.92 33.15
C PRO A 165 -4.26 18.26 34.14
N GLU A 166 -4.89 17.14 33.76
CA GLU A 166 -5.89 16.43 34.54
C GLU A 166 -5.87 14.91 34.26
N PRO A 167 -6.15 14.05 35.27
CA PRO A 167 -5.95 12.60 35.20
C PRO A 167 -6.87 11.81 34.27
N TRP A 168 -7.75 12.47 33.53
CA TRP A 168 -8.79 11.86 32.70
C TRP A 168 -8.42 11.59 31.25
N GLY A 169 -7.18 11.67 30.87
CA GLY A 169 -6.73 11.39 29.51
C GLY A 169 -6.23 9.97 29.27
N HIS A 170 -6.48 9.00 30.18
CA HIS A 170 -5.97 7.66 30.02
C HIS A 170 -6.73 6.90 28.91
N PRO A 171 -6.03 6.28 27.94
CA PRO A 171 -6.67 5.57 26.82
C PRO A 171 -7.68 4.50 27.27
N ASP A 172 -7.42 3.82 28.39
CA ASP A 172 -8.33 2.82 28.94
C ASP A 172 -9.69 3.41 29.32
N LEU A 173 -9.72 4.67 29.78
CA LEU A 173 -10.96 5.36 30.14
C LEU A 173 -11.78 5.67 28.88
N VAL A 174 -11.14 6.01 27.76
CA VAL A 174 -11.80 6.20 26.46
C VAL A 174 -12.42 4.91 25.95
N LEU A 175 -11.72 3.78 26.13
CA LEU A 175 -12.25 2.47 25.77
C LEU A 175 -13.44 2.06 26.64
N LEU A 176 -13.38 2.34 27.94
CA LEU A 176 -14.50 2.09 28.85
C LEU A 176 -15.72 2.97 28.53
N ASP A 177 -15.52 4.24 28.21
CA ASP A 177 -16.59 5.14 27.76
C ASP A 177 -17.24 4.65 26.47
N ALA A 178 -16.43 4.15 25.53
CA ALA A 178 -16.93 3.60 24.27
C ALA A 178 -17.73 2.30 24.46
N VAL A 179 -17.37 1.49 25.46
CA VAL A 179 -18.15 0.31 25.86
C VAL A 179 -19.46 0.74 26.53
N ALA A 180 -19.42 1.73 27.42
CA ALA A 180 -20.62 2.25 28.10
C ALA A 180 -21.59 2.92 27.13
N ALA A 181 -21.10 3.49 26.02
CA ALA A 181 -21.87 4.08 24.94
C ALA A 181 -22.31 3.06 23.85
N ASP A 182 -22.10 1.76 24.04
CA ASP A 182 -22.41 0.69 23.08
C ASP A 182 -21.74 0.87 21.69
N VAL A 183 -20.66 1.63 21.59
CA VAL A 183 -19.90 1.85 20.35
C VAL A 183 -19.06 0.63 20.01
N ILE A 184 -18.41 0.03 21.03
CA ILE A 184 -17.62 -1.19 20.93
C ILE A 184 -17.99 -2.13 22.08
N THR A 185 -17.78 -3.44 21.85
CA THR A 185 -17.97 -4.43 22.90
C THR A 185 -16.78 -4.45 23.87
N LEU A 186 -16.98 -5.01 25.07
CA LEU A 186 -15.89 -5.18 26.05
C LEU A 186 -14.72 -6.03 25.49
N ASP A 187 -15.03 -7.05 24.68
CA ASP A 187 -14.00 -7.90 24.07
C ASP A 187 -13.20 -7.16 22.97
N GLU A 188 -13.88 -6.28 22.23
CA GLU A 188 -13.20 -5.40 21.28
C GLU A 188 -12.34 -4.35 21.99
N ALA A 189 -12.81 -3.78 23.10
CA ALA A 189 -12.02 -2.87 23.93
C ALA A 189 -10.77 -3.57 24.48
N LYS A 190 -10.91 -4.78 25.02
CA LYS A 190 -9.75 -5.61 25.45
C LYS A 190 -8.79 -5.91 24.32
N LEU A 191 -9.30 -6.25 23.11
CA LEU A 191 -8.48 -6.52 21.94
C LEU A 191 -7.68 -5.29 21.52
N ILE A 192 -8.28 -4.12 21.53
CA ILE A 192 -7.60 -2.84 21.24
C ILE A 192 -6.56 -2.54 22.32
N ALA A 193 -6.91 -2.64 23.60
CA ALA A 193 -6.00 -2.41 24.72
C ALA A 193 -4.79 -3.31 24.62
N THR A 194 -4.99 -4.62 24.55
CA THR A 194 -3.90 -5.62 24.52
C THR A 194 -2.98 -5.42 23.30
N THR A 195 -3.54 -5.10 22.11
CA THR A 195 -2.71 -5.02 20.90
C THR A 195 -2.13 -3.63 20.63
N ARG A 196 -2.76 -2.55 21.12
CA ARG A 196 -2.34 -1.16 20.86
C ARG A 196 -1.69 -0.48 22.06
N LEU A 197 -2.16 -0.78 23.26
CA LEU A 197 -1.61 -0.15 24.48
C LEU A 197 -0.52 -1.03 25.09
N ASP A 198 -0.77 -2.35 25.23
CA ASP A 198 0.19 -3.28 25.80
C ASP A 198 1.21 -3.81 24.77
N GLY A 199 1.02 -3.51 23.46
CA GLY A 199 1.94 -3.89 22.40
C GLY A 199 2.02 -5.39 22.10
N VAL A 200 1.05 -6.20 22.55
CA VAL A 200 1.03 -7.64 22.30
C VAL A 200 0.78 -7.92 20.81
N PRO A 201 1.62 -8.72 20.13
CA PRO A 201 1.43 -9.08 18.74
C PRO A 201 0.07 -9.76 18.51
N ILE A 202 -0.62 -9.34 17.44
CA ILE A 202 -2.00 -9.79 17.17
C ILE A 202 -2.10 -11.28 16.84
N ASP A 203 -1.05 -11.86 16.27
CA ASP A 203 -0.93 -13.31 16.04
C ASP A 203 -0.94 -14.10 17.34
N ARG A 204 -0.29 -13.58 18.38
CA ARG A 204 -0.31 -14.17 19.73
C ARG A 204 -1.70 -14.09 20.37
N VAL A 205 -2.39 -12.95 20.19
CA VAL A 205 -3.78 -12.80 20.68
C VAL A 205 -4.71 -13.77 19.95
N ALA A 206 -4.56 -13.91 18.63
CA ALA A 206 -5.35 -14.84 17.83
C ALA A 206 -5.10 -16.31 18.25
N LEU A 207 -3.85 -16.67 18.51
CA LEU A 207 -3.49 -18.02 18.98
C LEU A 207 -4.14 -18.33 20.32
N LEU A 208 -4.09 -17.40 21.27
CA LEU A 208 -4.70 -17.57 22.60
C LEU A 208 -6.23 -17.65 22.54
N ALA A 209 -6.85 -16.94 21.61
CA ALA A 209 -8.29 -16.98 21.37
C ALA A 209 -8.75 -18.20 20.55
N GLY A 210 -7.84 -18.99 20.00
CA GLY A 210 -8.16 -20.11 19.08
C GLY A 210 -8.75 -19.64 17.76
N GLU A 211 -8.50 -18.40 17.34
CA GLU A 211 -9.05 -17.80 16.14
C GLU A 211 -7.98 -17.59 15.04
N ARG A 212 -8.43 -17.44 13.80
CA ARG A 212 -7.53 -17.08 12.70
C ARG A 212 -7.07 -15.64 12.85
N THR A 213 -5.78 -15.37 12.70
CA THR A 213 -5.18 -14.03 12.81
C THR A 213 -5.93 -12.99 11.98
N ASN A 214 -6.30 -13.33 10.74
CA ASN A 214 -7.03 -12.40 9.86
C ASN A 214 -8.43 -12.03 10.41
N THR A 215 -9.11 -12.94 11.07
CA THR A 215 -10.42 -12.68 11.72
C THR A 215 -10.26 -11.65 12.85
N VAL A 216 -9.23 -11.82 13.66
CA VAL A 216 -8.94 -10.91 14.77
C VAL A 216 -8.49 -9.53 14.26
N VAL A 217 -7.68 -9.49 13.18
CA VAL A 217 -7.28 -8.24 12.50
C VAL A 217 -8.49 -7.46 12.00
N VAL A 218 -9.41 -8.13 11.29
CA VAL A 218 -10.62 -7.48 10.74
C VAL A 218 -11.54 -7.00 11.86
N ARG A 219 -11.74 -7.80 12.92
CA ARG A 219 -12.56 -7.42 14.07
C ARG A 219 -11.97 -6.17 14.75
N ARG A 220 -10.67 -6.15 15.04
CA ARG A 220 -10.00 -4.99 15.63
C ARG A 220 -10.15 -3.76 14.75
N HIS A 221 -9.87 -3.88 13.45
CA HIS A 221 -9.98 -2.75 12.52
C HIS A 221 -11.39 -2.13 12.48
N ARG A 222 -12.43 -2.97 12.47
CA ARG A 222 -13.82 -2.50 12.52
C ARG A 222 -14.15 -1.79 13.83
N ALA A 223 -13.66 -2.30 14.95
CA ALA A 223 -13.86 -1.68 16.24
C ALA A 223 -13.12 -0.34 16.34
N GLU A 224 -11.87 -0.28 15.89
CA GLU A 224 -11.08 0.97 15.81
C GLU A 224 -11.77 2.04 14.95
N HIS A 225 -12.38 1.63 13.82
CA HIS A 225 -13.12 2.56 12.95
C HIS A 225 -14.35 3.15 13.66
N ARG A 226 -15.20 2.30 14.26
CA ARG A 226 -16.36 2.79 15.03
C ARG A 226 -15.95 3.71 16.18
N LEU A 227 -14.88 3.35 16.88
CA LEU A 227 -14.34 4.16 17.97
C LEU A 227 -13.87 5.53 17.47
N ALA A 228 -13.14 5.57 16.35
CA ALA A 228 -12.65 6.82 15.75
C ALA A 228 -13.80 7.73 15.31
N GLU A 229 -14.83 7.18 14.68
CA GLU A 229 -16.04 7.92 14.30
C GLU A 229 -16.76 8.48 15.55
N ALA A 230 -16.98 7.67 16.57
CA ALA A 230 -17.64 8.09 17.80
C ALA A 230 -16.87 9.18 18.57
N ILE A 231 -15.54 9.14 18.53
CA ILE A 231 -14.68 10.21 19.08
C ILE A 231 -14.82 11.49 18.26
N ALA A 232 -14.80 11.39 16.92
CA ALA A 232 -14.94 12.52 16.02
C ALA A 232 -16.30 13.21 16.18
N ASP A 233 -17.37 12.42 16.36
CA ASP A 233 -18.74 12.90 16.56
C ASP A 233 -19.01 13.37 18.00
N GLY A 234 -18.04 13.22 18.92
CA GLY A 234 -18.16 13.64 20.30
C GLY A 234 -19.05 12.76 21.20
N TRP A 235 -19.43 11.56 20.72
CA TRP A 235 -20.19 10.57 21.50
C TRP A 235 -19.36 9.91 22.59
N VAL A 236 -18.08 9.71 22.34
CA VAL A 236 -17.11 9.19 23.29
C VAL A 236 -16.24 10.37 23.72
N SER A 237 -16.56 10.93 24.84
CA SER A 237 -15.77 11.97 25.49
C SER A 237 -15.79 11.64 26.97
N ASN A 238 -14.72 11.36 27.56
CA ASN A 238 -14.41 11.19 28.99
C ASN A 238 -15.36 11.81 30.03
N LYS A 239 -16.59 12.21 29.64
CA LYS A 239 -17.60 12.92 30.46
C LYS A 239 -18.32 11.99 31.42
N ILE A 240 -18.51 10.73 31.08
CA ILE A 240 -19.27 9.77 31.91
C ILE A 240 -18.47 9.42 33.17
N LEU A 241 -17.15 9.20 33.01
CA LEU A 241 -16.29 8.94 34.17
C LEU A 241 -16.07 10.16 35.06
N THR A 242 -16.05 11.36 34.48
CA THR A 242 -16.02 12.59 35.27
C THR A 242 -17.28 12.70 36.15
N ALA A 243 -18.45 12.34 35.61
CA ALA A 243 -19.70 12.36 36.38
C ALA A 243 -19.68 11.30 37.51
N VAL A 244 -19.16 10.12 37.28
CA VAL A 244 -19.07 9.03 38.29
C VAL A 244 -18.02 9.34 39.37
N LEU A 245 -16.87 9.91 38.99
CA LEU A 245 -15.80 10.27 39.93
C LEU A 245 -16.24 11.50 40.80
N VAL A 246 -16.94 12.47 40.21
CA VAL A 246 -17.50 13.61 40.95
C VAL A 246 -18.62 13.15 41.88
N ALA A 247 -19.45 12.20 41.45
CA ALA A 247 -20.52 11.64 42.30
C ALA A 247 -19.96 10.81 43.47
N ASN A 248 -18.84 10.12 43.28
CA ASN A 248 -18.18 9.33 44.33
C ASN A 248 -17.18 10.13 45.19
N GLY A 249 -16.70 11.29 44.71
CA GLY A 249 -15.81 12.19 45.44
C GLY A 249 -16.45 13.24 46.32
N ALA A 250 -17.78 13.38 46.28
CA ALA A 250 -18.53 14.32 47.08
C ALA A 250 -18.94 13.76 48.46
N GLY A 251 -18.23 12.72 48.93
CA GLY A 251 -18.50 12.07 50.23
C GLY A 251 -17.26 11.93 51.10
N VAL A 252 -16.51 13.05 51.34
CA VAL A 252 -15.59 13.20 52.48
C VAL A 252 -15.60 14.67 52.90
#